data_1899faee798443d809f9e1c7efba2258
#
_entry.id   1899faee798443d809f9e1c7efba2258
#
_cell.length_a   1.000
_cell.length_b   1.000
_cell.length_c   1.000
_cell.angle_alpha   90.00
_cell.angle_beta   90.00
_cell.angle_gamma   90.00
#
_symmetry.space_group_name_H-M   'P 1'
#
loop_
_entity.id
_entity.type
_entity.pdbx_description
1 polymer ?
#
loop_
_entity_poly.entity_id
_entity_poly.type
_entity_poly.pdbx_seq_one_letter_code
_entity_poly.pdbx_strand_id
1 'polypeptide(L)'
;MIDKKQLRTQLKQRRAEHVAAIPEFQRALLFRRPPEPVLSLIPEGAVVSVFHEMEGEVPASNYARWFFERGHRIALPWFAERGAPMQFREWTNPFVEDLLEPDPFKALQPRGDAELLVPDVVFCPLLGFTGKGGRIGYGAGHFDRWLAGNPPHAAIGLAWDCQLEQSLPLEPHDVPLNAVVTPTRLYGPF
;
A
#
# COMPACT_ATOMS: atom_id res chain seq x y z
N MET A 1 -16.10 21.43 10.11
CA MET A 1 -15.03 20.77 9.30
C MET A 1 -14.51 19.61 10.14
N ILE A 2 -14.59 18.38 9.67
CA ILE A 2 -14.09 17.20 10.43
C ILE A 2 -12.56 17.29 10.45
N ASP A 3 -11.97 17.22 11.66
CA ASP A 3 -10.52 17.19 11.82
C ASP A 3 -9.94 15.89 11.24
N LYS A 4 -8.78 15.96 10.54
CA LYS A 4 -8.07 14.81 9.97
C LYS A 4 -7.85 13.69 10.99
N LYS A 5 -7.60 14.03 12.27
CA LYS A 5 -7.39 13.05 13.35
C LYS A 5 -8.67 12.27 13.65
N GLN A 6 -9.80 12.98 13.78
CA GLN A 6 -11.11 12.36 14.01
C GLN A 6 -11.51 11.47 12.83
N LEU A 7 -11.32 11.96 11.60
CA LEU A 7 -11.59 11.18 10.38
C LEU A 7 -10.78 9.87 10.36
N ARG A 8 -9.49 9.92 10.64
CA ARG A 8 -8.65 8.71 10.71
C ARG A 8 -9.15 7.70 11.75
N THR A 9 -9.64 8.18 12.90
CA THR A 9 -10.21 7.30 13.93
C THR A 9 -11.47 6.60 13.42
N GLN A 10 -12.39 7.34 12.79
CA GLN A 10 -13.61 6.78 12.21
C GLN A 10 -13.32 5.77 11.09
N LEU A 11 -12.37 6.10 10.20
CA LEU A 11 -11.97 5.21 9.10
C LEU A 11 -11.35 3.91 9.62
N LYS A 12 -10.50 3.97 10.64
CA LYS A 12 -9.92 2.79 11.29
C LYS A 12 -10.99 1.90 11.90
N GLN A 13 -11.94 2.49 12.63
CA GLN A 13 -13.03 1.75 13.24
C GLN A 13 -13.89 1.06 12.17
N ARG A 14 -14.34 1.80 11.15
CA ARG A 14 -15.15 1.26 10.05
C ARG A 14 -14.44 0.12 9.32
N ARG A 15 -13.12 0.26 9.09
CA ARG A 15 -12.31 -0.81 8.50
C ARG A 15 -12.26 -2.03 9.41
N ALA A 16 -12.04 -1.86 10.71
CA ALA A 16 -12.00 -2.96 11.66
C ALA A 16 -13.32 -3.72 11.70
N GLU A 17 -14.46 -3.03 11.75
CA GLU A 17 -15.79 -3.61 11.71
C GLU A 17 -16.06 -4.38 10.41
N HIS A 18 -15.67 -3.78 9.26
CA HIS A 18 -15.79 -4.41 7.95
C HIS A 18 -14.97 -5.70 7.86
N VAL A 19 -13.71 -5.65 8.28
CA VAL A 19 -12.79 -6.80 8.23
C VAL A 19 -13.23 -7.92 9.17
N ALA A 20 -13.74 -7.58 10.36
CA ALA A 20 -14.26 -8.56 11.30
C ALA A 20 -15.47 -9.36 10.74
N ALA A 21 -16.23 -8.77 9.82
CA ALA A 21 -17.36 -9.43 9.17
C ALA A 21 -16.94 -10.38 8.02
N ILE A 22 -15.68 -10.36 7.59
CA ILE A 22 -15.18 -11.19 6.49
C ILE A 22 -14.36 -12.35 7.07
N PRO A 23 -14.76 -13.62 6.85
CA PRO A 23 -14.00 -14.78 7.30
C PRO A 23 -12.54 -14.74 6.81
N GLU A 24 -11.61 -15.19 7.64
CA GLU A 24 -10.18 -15.15 7.33
C GLU A 24 -9.83 -15.86 6.01
N PHE A 25 -10.41 -17.02 5.77
CA PHE A 25 -10.18 -17.77 4.53
C PHE A 25 -10.63 -17.01 3.28
N GLN A 26 -11.69 -16.18 3.37
CA GLN A 26 -12.12 -15.33 2.25
C GLN A 26 -11.14 -14.18 2.04
N ARG A 27 -10.67 -13.55 3.11
CA ARG A 27 -9.67 -12.48 3.04
C ARG A 27 -8.38 -12.95 2.38
N ALA A 28 -7.92 -14.16 2.71
CA ALA A 28 -6.71 -14.76 2.14
C ALA A 28 -6.81 -15.03 0.61
N LEU A 29 -8.01 -15.07 0.05
CA LEU A 29 -8.23 -15.27 -1.39
C LEU A 29 -8.28 -13.97 -2.19
N LEU A 30 -8.32 -12.82 -1.52
CA LEU A 30 -8.39 -11.51 -2.18
C LEU A 30 -7.00 -11.05 -2.64
N PHE A 31 -6.97 -10.13 -3.59
CA PHE A 31 -5.75 -9.53 -4.13
C PHE A 31 -4.73 -10.56 -4.67
N ARG A 32 -5.18 -11.71 -5.15
CA ARG A 32 -4.29 -12.75 -5.71
C ARG A 32 -3.76 -12.42 -7.11
N ARG A 33 -4.47 -11.58 -7.85
CA ARG A 33 -4.10 -11.10 -9.17
C ARG A 33 -4.54 -9.65 -9.34
N PRO A 34 -3.64 -8.74 -9.78
CA PRO A 34 -4.04 -7.39 -10.15
C PRO A 34 -5.03 -7.38 -11.33
N PRO A 35 -5.99 -6.44 -11.35
CA PRO A 35 -6.85 -6.23 -12.52
C PRO A 35 -6.05 -5.84 -13.77
N GLU A 36 -6.52 -6.25 -14.94
CA GLU A 36 -5.83 -5.98 -16.22
C GLU A 36 -5.49 -4.50 -16.46
N PRO A 37 -6.38 -3.52 -16.18
CA PRO A 37 -6.01 -2.12 -16.34
C PRO A 37 -4.90 -1.65 -15.39
N VAL A 38 -4.71 -2.31 -14.24
CA VAL A 38 -3.57 -2.05 -13.34
C VAL A 38 -2.29 -2.60 -13.93
N LEU A 39 -2.35 -3.79 -14.53
CA LEU A 39 -1.18 -4.41 -15.18
C LEU A 39 -0.63 -3.52 -16.32
N SER A 40 -1.50 -2.80 -17.02
CA SER A 40 -1.10 -1.85 -18.07
C SER A 40 -0.28 -0.67 -17.55
N LEU A 41 -0.34 -0.37 -16.25
CA LEU A 41 0.45 0.67 -15.58
C LEU A 41 1.83 0.17 -15.13
N ILE A 42 2.14 -1.11 -15.29
CA ILE A 42 3.34 -1.73 -14.73
C ILE A 42 4.27 -2.12 -15.87
N PRO A 43 5.41 -1.44 -16.05
CA PRO A 43 6.39 -1.78 -17.07
C PRO A 43 6.95 -3.19 -16.86
N GLU A 44 7.33 -3.84 -17.95
CA GLU A 44 8.04 -5.11 -17.89
C GLU A 44 9.36 -4.96 -17.12
N GLY A 45 9.63 -5.91 -16.22
CA GLY A 45 10.84 -5.88 -15.38
C GLY A 45 10.85 -4.79 -14.29
N ALA A 46 9.77 -4.04 -14.13
CA ALA A 46 9.67 -2.99 -13.11
C ALA A 46 9.96 -3.52 -11.70
N VAL A 47 10.59 -2.69 -10.87
CA VAL A 47 10.65 -2.89 -9.43
C VAL A 47 9.30 -2.50 -8.84
N VAL A 48 8.62 -3.44 -8.21
CA VAL A 48 7.30 -3.25 -7.63
C VAL A 48 7.40 -3.21 -6.11
N SER A 49 6.95 -2.14 -5.50
CA SER A 49 6.78 -2.13 -4.05
C SER A 49 5.35 -2.42 -3.65
N VAL A 50 5.23 -3.20 -2.61
CA VAL A 50 4.01 -3.39 -1.83
C VAL A 50 4.28 -3.01 -0.38
N PHE A 51 3.31 -3.18 0.50
CA PHE A 51 3.52 -3.11 1.95
C PHE A 51 3.24 -4.49 2.56
N HIS A 52 3.92 -4.79 3.66
CA HIS A 52 3.54 -5.94 4.48
C HIS A 52 2.33 -5.53 5.33
N GLU A 53 1.22 -6.21 5.13
CA GLU A 53 -0.04 -5.82 5.75
C GLU A 53 -0.03 -5.91 7.26
N MET A 54 -0.47 -4.85 7.92
CA MET A 54 -0.82 -4.84 9.34
C MET A 54 -2.24 -5.40 9.53
N GLU A 55 -2.58 -5.72 10.78
CA GLU A 55 -3.93 -6.18 11.13
C GLU A 55 -5.00 -5.24 10.57
N GLY A 56 -5.96 -5.83 9.85
CA GLY A 56 -7.06 -5.12 9.22
C GLY A 56 -6.74 -4.47 7.86
N GLU A 57 -5.52 -4.52 7.37
CA GLU A 57 -5.21 -4.12 6.00
C GLU A 57 -5.56 -5.23 5.00
N VAL A 58 -5.60 -4.86 3.72
CA VAL A 58 -5.79 -5.82 2.63
C VAL A 58 -4.54 -6.69 2.47
N PRO A 59 -4.65 -7.95 2.01
CA PRO A 59 -3.52 -8.87 1.90
C PRO A 59 -2.61 -8.51 0.71
N ALA A 60 -1.86 -7.41 0.85
CA ALA A 60 -0.98 -6.87 -0.18
C ALA A 60 0.17 -7.83 -0.55
N SER A 61 0.60 -8.68 0.38
CA SER A 61 1.60 -9.73 0.14
C SER A 61 1.20 -10.70 -0.96
N ASN A 62 -0.09 -10.87 -1.25
CA ASN A 62 -0.54 -11.68 -2.39
C ASN A 62 -0.10 -11.07 -3.72
N TYR A 63 -0.11 -9.74 -3.85
CA TYR A 63 0.43 -9.06 -5.04
C TYR A 63 1.94 -9.19 -5.12
N ALA A 64 2.66 -9.13 -3.99
CA ALA A 64 4.10 -9.38 -3.98
C ALA A 64 4.45 -10.75 -4.61
N ARG A 65 3.75 -11.80 -4.17
CA ARG A 65 3.93 -13.16 -4.70
C ARG A 65 3.61 -13.23 -6.18
N TRP A 66 2.50 -12.62 -6.60
CA TRP A 66 2.07 -12.62 -8.00
C TRP A 66 3.09 -11.96 -8.94
N PHE A 67 3.64 -10.80 -8.56
CA PHE A 67 4.66 -10.10 -9.32
C PHE A 67 6.01 -10.82 -9.30
N PHE A 68 6.41 -11.35 -8.15
CA PHE A 68 7.64 -12.13 -8.01
C PHE A 68 7.67 -13.35 -8.96
N GLU A 69 6.57 -14.10 -9.03
CA GLU A 69 6.46 -15.24 -9.96
C GLU A 69 6.57 -14.84 -11.44
N ARG A 70 6.46 -13.53 -11.75
CA ARG A 70 6.58 -12.98 -13.11
C ARG A 70 7.89 -12.23 -13.34
N GLY A 71 8.85 -12.43 -12.45
CA GLY A 71 10.19 -11.90 -12.61
C GLY A 71 10.39 -10.45 -12.17
N HIS A 72 9.41 -9.83 -11.51
CA HIS A 72 9.59 -8.52 -10.90
C HIS A 72 10.38 -8.62 -9.59
N ARG A 73 11.25 -7.67 -9.34
CA ARG A 73 11.84 -7.48 -8.02
C ARG A 73 10.82 -6.83 -7.10
N ILE A 74 10.74 -7.32 -5.86
CA ILE A 74 9.77 -6.85 -4.87
C ILE A 74 10.48 -6.02 -3.81
N ALA A 75 9.92 -4.85 -3.50
CA ALA A 75 10.40 -3.98 -2.45
C ALA A 75 9.32 -3.77 -1.39
N LEU A 76 9.75 -3.62 -0.14
CA LEU A 76 8.90 -3.19 0.98
C LEU A 76 9.42 -1.89 1.59
N PRO A 77 8.56 -1.08 2.20
CA PRO A 77 8.98 0.05 3.02
C PRO A 77 9.94 -0.41 4.11
N TRP A 78 10.97 0.39 4.33
CA TRP A 78 11.98 0.16 5.36
C TRP A 78 12.27 1.44 6.13
N PHE A 79 12.45 1.31 7.43
CA PHE A 79 12.76 2.40 8.36
C PHE A 79 13.91 1.98 9.26
N ALA A 80 14.95 2.81 9.34
CA ALA A 80 16.05 2.57 10.28
C ALA A 80 15.57 2.69 11.74
N GLU A 81 14.70 3.69 11.98
CA GLU A 81 14.11 3.96 13.30
C GLU A 81 12.83 4.83 13.13
N ARG A 82 12.10 5.05 14.23
CA ARG A 82 10.99 6.01 14.22
C ARG A 82 11.49 7.42 13.91
N GLY A 83 10.86 8.07 12.95
CA GLY A 83 11.22 9.41 12.50
C GLY A 83 12.25 9.42 11.36
N ALA A 84 12.92 8.32 11.06
CA ALA A 84 13.78 8.22 9.88
C ALA A 84 12.98 8.32 8.58
N PRO A 85 13.58 8.82 7.48
CA PRO A 85 12.98 8.78 6.16
C PRO A 85 12.67 7.34 5.73
N MET A 86 11.51 7.14 5.11
CA MET A 86 11.15 5.87 4.50
C MET A 86 12.05 5.59 3.30
N GLN A 87 12.58 4.38 3.23
CA GLN A 87 13.28 3.82 2.09
C GLN A 87 12.54 2.57 1.62
N PHE A 88 12.93 2.02 0.49
CA PHE A 88 12.49 0.70 0.05
C PHE A 88 13.67 -0.24 -0.06
N ARG A 89 13.51 -1.46 0.46
CA ARG A 89 14.51 -2.52 0.38
C ARG A 89 13.89 -3.77 -0.21
N GLU A 90 14.73 -4.58 -0.83
CA GLU A 90 14.29 -5.79 -1.51
C GLU A 90 13.78 -6.85 -0.54
N TRP A 91 12.61 -7.38 -0.84
CA TRP A 91 12.12 -8.64 -0.31
C TRP A 91 12.41 -9.75 -1.34
N THR A 92 13.53 -10.41 -1.18
CA THR A 92 14.08 -11.34 -2.19
C THR A 92 13.21 -12.56 -2.45
N ASN A 93 12.33 -12.93 -1.54
CA ASN A 93 11.35 -14.01 -1.75
C ASN A 93 10.07 -13.79 -0.93
N PRO A 94 8.95 -13.33 -1.55
CA PRO A 94 7.68 -13.08 -0.86
C PRO A 94 6.96 -14.33 -0.32
N PHE A 95 7.49 -15.52 -0.55
CA PHE A 95 6.99 -16.75 0.06
C PHE A 95 7.70 -17.09 1.37
N VAL A 96 8.74 -16.32 1.75
CA VAL A 96 9.57 -16.57 2.94
C VAL A 96 9.54 -15.34 3.85
N GLU A 97 8.72 -15.39 4.90
CA GLU A 97 8.61 -14.30 5.87
C GLU A 97 9.84 -14.21 6.80
N ASP A 98 10.57 -15.29 7.00
CA ASP A 98 11.82 -15.31 7.83
C ASP A 98 12.92 -14.38 7.28
N LEU A 99 12.76 -13.89 6.05
CA LEU A 99 13.63 -12.86 5.46
C LEU A 99 13.32 -11.44 5.96
N LEU A 100 12.25 -11.27 6.72
CA LEU A 100 11.81 -10.00 7.26
C LEU A 100 12.13 -9.87 8.76
N GLU A 101 12.14 -8.65 9.23
CA GLU A 101 12.28 -8.28 10.64
C GLU A 101 11.18 -7.28 11.04
N PRO A 102 10.84 -7.15 12.33
CA PRO A 102 9.88 -6.14 12.77
C PRO A 102 10.35 -4.73 12.46
N ASP A 103 9.45 -3.92 11.90
CA ASP A 103 9.66 -2.49 11.72
C ASP A 103 9.34 -1.70 13.00
N PRO A 104 9.69 -0.40 13.08
CA PRO A 104 9.36 0.45 14.24
C PRO A 104 7.86 0.67 14.49
N PHE A 105 6.98 0.27 13.55
CA PHE A 105 5.53 0.50 13.59
C PHE A 105 4.71 -0.78 13.78
N LYS A 106 5.35 -1.93 14.05
CA LYS A 106 4.74 -3.25 14.25
C LYS A 106 4.30 -3.96 12.96
N ALA A 107 4.79 -3.55 11.81
CA ALA A 107 4.73 -4.32 10.57
C ALA A 107 6.04 -5.12 10.40
N LEU A 108 6.19 -5.81 9.26
CA LEU A 108 7.44 -6.45 8.88
C LEU A 108 8.09 -5.68 7.74
N GLN A 109 9.41 -5.63 7.76
CA GLN A 109 10.25 -4.99 6.75
C GLN A 109 11.43 -5.89 6.37
N PRO A 110 12.09 -5.70 5.21
CA PRO A 110 13.34 -6.36 4.90
C PRO A 110 14.42 -6.04 5.93
N ARG A 111 15.41 -6.91 6.07
CA ARG A 111 16.55 -6.65 6.94
C ARG A 111 17.34 -5.41 6.50
N GLY A 112 18.03 -4.78 7.44
CA GLY A 112 18.80 -3.57 7.17
C GLY A 112 19.96 -3.75 6.19
N ASP A 113 20.41 -4.97 5.92
CA ASP A 113 21.42 -5.33 4.92
C ASP A 113 20.82 -5.70 3.53
N ALA A 114 19.51 -5.80 3.41
CA ALA A 114 18.86 -6.03 2.12
C ALA A 114 19.12 -4.87 1.15
N GLU A 115 19.14 -5.15 -0.15
CA GLU A 115 19.44 -4.17 -1.18
C GLU A 115 18.44 -3.00 -1.17
N LEU A 116 18.96 -1.77 -1.24
CA LEU A 116 18.16 -0.56 -1.41
C LEU A 116 17.61 -0.50 -2.83
N LEU A 117 16.30 -0.33 -2.98
CA LEU A 117 15.64 -0.22 -4.27
C LEU A 117 14.88 1.10 -4.40
N VAL A 118 14.73 1.56 -5.63
CA VAL A 118 13.81 2.64 -6.00
C VAL A 118 12.70 2.01 -6.83
N PRO A 119 11.49 1.82 -6.28
CA PRO A 119 10.38 1.21 -7.02
C PRO A 119 9.91 2.06 -8.19
N ASP A 120 9.65 1.39 -9.32
CA ASP A 120 8.98 1.99 -10.49
C ASP A 120 7.46 2.08 -10.27
N VAL A 121 6.90 1.15 -9.51
CA VAL A 121 5.48 1.11 -9.16
C VAL A 121 5.33 0.92 -7.66
N VAL A 122 4.49 1.76 -7.04
CA VAL A 122 4.28 1.76 -5.59
C VAL A 122 2.84 1.46 -5.25
N PHE A 123 2.59 0.32 -4.61
CA PHE A 123 1.30 0.02 -3.99
C PHE A 123 1.27 0.63 -2.58
N CYS A 124 0.30 1.51 -2.35
CA CYS A 124 0.21 2.32 -1.13
C CYS A 124 -0.88 1.80 -0.17
N PRO A 125 -0.57 1.65 1.14
CA PRO A 125 -1.60 1.49 2.15
C PRO A 125 -2.33 2.82 2.37
N LEU A 126 -3.58 2.75 2.81
CA LEU A 126 -4.38 3.94 3.08
C LEU A 126 -5.51 3.65 4.08
N LEU A 127 -6.05 4.68 4.70
CA LEU A 127 -7.24 4.60 5.55
C LEU A 127 -8.52 4.98 4.82
N GLY A 128 -8.43 5.87 3.84
CA GLY A 128 -9.55 6.27 3.00
C GLY A 128 -9.07 6.83 1.67
N PHE A 129 -9.93 6.76 0.66
CA PHE A 129 -9.66 7.28 -0.67
C PHE A 129 -10.91 7.87 -1.30
N THR A 130 -10.72 8.70 -2.34
CA THR A 130 -11.82 9.22 -3.17
C THR A 130 -11.81 8.58 -4.55
N GLY A 131 -12.95 8.60 -5.22
CA GLY A 131 -13.07 8.14 -6.61
C GLY A 131 -12.29 8.97 -7.64
N LYS A 132 -11.42 9.89 -7.18
CA LYS A 132 -10.53 10.74 -7.99
C LYS A 132 -9.05 10.61 -7.59
N GLY A 133 -8.69 9.55 -6.90
CA GLY A 133 -7.30 9.27 -6.51
C GLY A 133 -6.79 10.00 -5.26
N GLY A 134 -7.62 10.83 -4.62
CA GLY A 134 -7.24 11.40 -3.32
C GLY A 134 -7.17 10.32 -2.24
N ARG A 135 -6.20 10.40 -1.33
CA ARG A 135 -6.05 9.43 -0.23
C ARG A 135 -5.74 10.10 1.10
N ILE A 136 -6.11 9.42 2.18
CA ILE A 136 -5.68 9.73 3.53
C ILE A 136 -4.99 8.51 4.14
N GLY A 137 -3.74 8.70 4.58
CA GLY A 137 -2.95 7.68 5.28
C GLY A 137 -3.01 7.82 6.80
N TYR A 138 -2.09 7.15 7.47
CA TYR A 138 -2.03 7.05 8.94
C TYR A 138 -1.58 8.34 9.65
N GLY A 139 -1.05 9.32 8.92
CA GLY A 139 -0.74 10.65 9.45
C GLY A 139 0.76 10.98 9.55
N ALA A 140 1.65 10.01 9.37
CA ALA A 140 3.09 10.27 9.39
C ALA A 140 3.63 10.87 8.06
N GLY A 141 2.87 10.80 6.97
CA GLY A 141 3.24 11.35 5.66
C GLY A 141 4.43 10.68 4.96
N HIS A 142 4.78 9.45 5.36
CA HIS A 142 5.95 8.75 4.79
C HIS A 142 5.84 8.56 3.29
N PHE A 143 4.69 8.05 2.82
CA PHE A 143 4.46 7.83 1.38
C PHE A 143 4.41 9.14 0.61
N ASP A 144 3.76 10.20 1.13
CA ASP A 144 3.68 11.49 0.42
C ASP A 144 5.06 12.11 0.24
N ARG A 145 5.90 12.11 1.29
CA ARG A 145 7.28 12.60 1.18
C ARG A 145 8.12 11.78 0.22
N TRP A 146 7.99 10.45 0.27
CA TRP A 146 8.77 9.59 -0.63
C TRP A 146 8.34 9.78 -2.09
N LEU A 147 7.03 9.75 -2.37
CA LEU A 147 6.47 9.92 -3.72
C LEU A 147 6.80 11.30 -4.32
N ALA A 148 6.79 12.35 -3.50
CA ALA A 148 7.16 13.69 -3.95
C ALA A 148 8.64 13.79 -4.34
N GLY A 149 9.52 13.08 -3.63
CA GLY A 149 10.96 13.06 -3.91
C GLY A 149 11.38 12.04 -4.98
N ASN A 150 10.57 11.03 -5.22
CA ASN A 150 10.84 9.91 -6.13
C ASN A 150 9.56 9.56 -6.90
N PRO A 151 9.13 10.38 -7.88
CA PRO A 151 7.90 10.13 -8.60
C PRO A 151 7.98 8.79 -9.36
N PRO A 152 7.20 7.78 -8.99
CA PRO A 152 7.19 6.49 -9.66
C PRO A 152 6.42 6.57 -10.98
N HIS A 153 6.51 5.52 -11.79
CA HIS A 153 5.66 5.38 -12.98
C HIS A 153 4.18 5.31 -12.61
N ALA A 154 3.85 4.61 -11.52
CA ALA A 154 2.50 4.60 -10.96
C ALA A 154 2.51 4.43 -9.43
N ALA A 155 1.61 5.16 -8.76
CA ALA A 155 1.24 4.97 -7.36
C ALA A 155 -0.21 4.47 -7.29
N ILE A 156 -0.43 3.29 -6.70
CA ILE A 156 -1.71 2.58 -6.72
C ILE A 156 -2.13 2.26 -5.29
N GLY A 157 -3.34 2.64 -4.91
CA GLY A 157 -3.89 2.32 -3.60
C GLY A 157 -4.43 0.90 -3.53
N LEU A 158 -4.22 0.22 -2.41
CA LEU A 158 -4.93 -1.01 -2.07
C LEU A 158 -5.82 -0.76 -0.86
N ALA A 159 -7.11 -1.06 -0.98
CA ALA A 159 -8.10 -0.72 0.02
C ALA A 159 -9.26 -1.72 0.08
N TRP A 160 -9.98 -1.71 1.18
CA TRP A 160 -11.30 -2.32 1.28
C TRP A 160 -12.36 -1.41 0.66
N ASP A 161 -13.46 -1.97 0.17
CA ASP A 161 -14.57 -1.20 -0.41
C ASP A 161 -15.14 -0.17 0.58
N CYS A 162 -15.13 -0.47 1.88
CA CYS A 162 -15.60 0.44 2.94
C CYS A 162 -14.74 1.69 3.14
N GLN A 163 -13.58 1.78 2.50
CA GLN A 163 -12.64 2.91 2.66
C GLN A 163 -12.87 4.04 1.63
N LEU A 164 -13.87 3.88 0.73
CA LEU A 164 -14.27 4.92 -0.19
C LEU A 164 -14.95 6.08 0.55
N GLU A 165 -14.50 7.31 0.25
CA GLU A 165 -15.06 8.57 0.75
C GLU A 165 -15.51 9.45 -0.42
N GLN A 166 -16.56 10.25 -0.21
CA GLN A 166 -17.00 11.24 -1.20
C GLN A 166 -16.00 12.38 -1.33
N SER A 167 -15.39 12.78 -0.21
CA SER A 167 -14.38 13.83 -0.15
C SER A 167 -13.42 13.59 1.01
N LEU A 168 -12.20 14.08 0.88
CA LEU A 168 -11.16 14.04 1.91
C LEU A 168 -10.57 15.44 2.10
N PRO A 169 -10.14 15.79 3.32
CA PRO A 169 -9.46 17.06 3.59
C PRO A 169 -8.00 16.98 3.10
N LEU A 170 -7.82 17.05 1.78
CA LEU A 170 -6.51 16.97 1.13
C LEU A 170 -5.74 18.28 1.26
N GLU A 171 -4.42 18.18 1.29
CA GLU A 171 -3.47 19.28 1.32
C GLU A 171 -2.61 19.29 0.04
N PRO A 172 -2.00 20.43 -0.33
CA PRO A 172 -1.22 20.53 -1.57
C PRO A 172 -0.04 19.55 -1.69
N HIS A 173 0.44 19.01 -0.57
CA HIS A 173 1.54 18.04 -0.55
C HIS A 173 1.06 16.57 -0.58
N ASP A 174 -0.25 16.32 -0.50
CA ASP A 174 -0.80 14.97 -0.62
C ASP A 174 -0.71 14.52 -2.10
N VAL A 175 0.09 13.50 -2.37
CA VAL A 175 0.30 12.99 -3.73
C VAL A 175 -0.88 12.12 -4.15
N PRO A 176 -1.58 12.43 -5.25
CA PRO A 176 -2.69 11.62 -5.72
C PRO A 176 -2.23 10.26 -6.26
N LEU A 177 -3.12 9.28 -6.19
CA LEU A 177 -2.90 7.95 -6.74
C LEU A 177 -3.30 7.89 -8.22
N ASN A 178 -2.66 7.01 -9.00
CA ASN A 178 -3.03 6.72 -10.38
C ASN A 178 -4.25 5.79 -10.47
N ALA A 179 -4.44 4.92 -9.46
CA ALA A 179 -5.59 4.04 -9.35
C ALA A 179 -5.78 3.58 -7.91
N VAL A 180 -6.96 3.03 -7.58
CA VAL A 180 -7.21 2.32 -6.32
C VAL A 180 -7.91 1.00 -6.63
N VAL A 181 -7.38 -0.08 -6.09
CA VAL A 181 -7.96 -1.43 -6.20
C VAL A 181 -8.63 -1.81 -4.89
N THR A 182 -9.87 -2.24 -4.98
CA THR A 182 -10.62 -2.85 -3.88
C THR A 182 -11.04 -4.28 -4.25
N PRO A 183 -11.55 -5.10 -3.32
CA PRO A 183 -12.01 -6.45 -3.63
C PRO A 183 -13.04 -6.52 -4.76
N THR A 184 -13.90 -5.51 -4.88
CA THR A 184 -15.02 -5.55 -5.84
C THR A 184 -14.86 -4.59 -7.01
N ARG A 185 -13.93 -3.62 -6.95
CA ARG A 185 -13.86 -2.54 -7.94
C ARG A 185 -12.44 -1.97 -8.13
N LEU A 186 -12.19 -1.52 -9.34
CA LEU A 186 -11.08 -0.64 -9.69
C LEU A 186 -11.59 0.80 -9.85
N TYR A 187 -10.89 1.75 -9.24
CA TYR A 187 -11.08 3.19 -9.43
C TYR A 187 -9.89 3.73 -10.20
N GLY A 188 -10.13 4.39 -11.31
CA GLY A 188 -9.09 4.81 -12.26
C GLY A 188 -8.85 3.76 -13.34
N PRO A 189 -7.72 3.86 -14.09
CA PRO A 189 -6.67 4.88 -13.97
C PRO A 189 -7.18 6.32 -14.12
N PHE A 190 -6.65 7.25 -13.31
CA PHE A 190 -7.06 8.67 -13.28
C PHE A 190 -6.22 9.54 -14.21
#